data_702c277b1e61355d38cfbeae3772db08
#
_entry.id   702c277b1e61355d38cfbeae3772db08
#
_cell.length_a   1.000
_cell.length_b   1.000
_cell.length_c   1.000
_cell.angle_alpha   90.00
_cell.angle_beta   90.00
_cell.angle_gamma   90.00
#
_symmetry.space_group_name_H-M   'P 1'
#
loop_
_entity.id
_entity.type
_entity.pdbx_description
1 polymer ?
#
loop_
_entity_poly.entity_id
_entity_poly.type
_entity_poly.pdbx_seq_one_letter_code
_entity_poly.pdbx_strand_id
1 'polypeptide(L)'
;MSDYAVHVDYDEILKGIQQLQKVDKDFQNKLTTLVKALMEIGRKLKRTSSNETLEQDEAELWKTYQQLQKERLRILDLSHEWNSLRERLGGFSSDLVLLIQHAVDESVDHVTVFVDTLRAHIDILEIKNARRLSLITLAVSVTISYLALWEFFAREFILTFQFPDGLSPNLNYTLTVISLIPMFWALVVAWHYRVPK
;
A
#
# COMPACT_ATOMS: atom_id res chain seq x y z
N MET A 1 -9.65 1.49 16.72
CA MET A 1 -8.48 0.65 17.03
C MET A 1 -8.13 0.88 18.49
N SER A 2 -8.24 -0.18 19.29
CA SER A 2 -8.16 -0.13 20.74
C SER A 2 -6.73 0.19 21.21
N ASP A 3 -6.60 1.17 22.13
CA ASP A 3 -5.37 1.60 22.81
C ASP A 3 -4.81 0.50 23.75
N TYR A 4 -4.32 -0.59 23.18
CA TYR A 4 -3.48 -1.55 23.91
C TYR A 4 -1.99 -1.28 23.63
N ALA A 5 -1.59 -0.02 23.73
CA ALA A 5 -0.18 0.30 23.83
C ALA A 5 0.25 0.10 25.30
N VAL A 6 0.62 -1.10 25.65
CA VAL A 6 1.49 -1.31 26.81
C VAL A 6 2.78 -0.56 26.48
N HIS A 7 2.97 0.57 27.11
CA HIS A 7 4.08 1.47 26.82
C HIS A 7 5.34 0.84 27.43
N VAL A 8 6.16 0.18 26.59
CA VAL A 8 7.47 -0.29 27.05
C VAL A 8 8.29 0.90 27.51
N ASP A 9 8.67 0.92 28.77
CA ASP A 9 9.56 1.94 29.32
C ASP A 9 11.02 1.60 29.00
N TYR A 10 11.47 2.03 27.84
CA TYR A 10 12.85 1.84 27.40
C TYR A 10 13.89 2.50 28.34
N ASP A 11 13.49 3.58 29.05
CA ASP A 11 14.39 4.27 29.98
C ASP A 11 14.60 3.43 31.25
N GLU A 12 13.59 2.69 31.70
CA GLU A 12 13.72 1.71 32.79
C GLU A 12 14.64 0.57 32.40
N ILE A 13 14.49 0.03 31.20
CA ILE A 13 15.38 -1.02 30.68
C ILE A 13 16.84 -0.53 30.63
N LEU A 14 17.08 0.67 30.09
CA LEU A 14 18.42 1.23 30.01
C LEU A 14 19.04 1.47 31.39
N LYS A 15 18.27 1.93 32.38
CA LYS A 15 18.72 2.05 33.79
C LYS A 15 19.07 0.68 34.38
N GLY A 16 18.23 -0.33 34.16
CA GLY A 16 18.49 -1.70 34.58
C GLY A 16 19.79 -2.26 34.02
N ILE A 17 20.08 -2.03 32.72
CA ILE A 17 21.34 -2.42 32.10
C ILE A 17 22.54 -1.72 32.75
N GLN A 18 22.44 -0.43 33.05
CA GLN A 18 23.52 0.34 33.71
C GLN A 18 23.82 -0.14 35.14
N GLN A 19 22.82 -0.68 35.85
CA GLN A 19 22.96 -1.21 37.20
C GLN A 19 23.60 -2.60 37.30
N LEU A 20 23.84 -3.28 36.17
CA LEU A 20 24.50 -4.58 36.11
C LEU A 20 25.98 -4.43 36.48
N GLN A 21 26.32 -4.44 37.77
CA GLN A 21 27.71 -4.19 38.27
C GLN A 21 28.71 -5.29 37.99
N LYS A 22 28.27 -6.53 37.71
CA LYS A 22 29.17 -7.72 37.54
C LYS A 22 29.31 -8.20 36.12
N VAL A 23 28.82 -7.41 35.17
CA VAL A 23 28.78 -7.80 33.76
C VAL A 23 29.93 -7.14 33.00
N ASP A 24 30.51 -7.88 32.04
CA ASP A 24 31.48 -7.36 31.09
C ASP A 24 30.95 -6.15 30.34
N LYS A 25 31.78 -5.11 30.19
CA LYS A 25 31.40 -3.87 29.49
C LYS A 25 30.97 -4.09 28.05
N ASP A 26 31.58 -5.07 27.37
CA ASP A 26 31.21 -5.42 25.98
C ASP A 26 29.77 -5.95 25.91
N PHE A 27 29.39 -6.82 26.85
CA PHE A 27 28.05 -7.35 26.95
C PHE A 27 27.02 -6.24 27.28
N GLN A 28 27.37 -5.35 28.22
CA GLN A 28 26.55 -4.21 28.58
C GLN A 28 26.32 -3.26 27.38
N ASN A 29 27.36 -3.03 26.59
CA ASN A 29 27.27 -2.23 25.37
C ASN A 29 26.37 -2.89 24.32
N LYS A 30 26.46 -4.20 24.13
CA LYS A 30 25.59 -4.95 23.18
C LYS A 30 24.13 -4.84 23.58
N LEU A 31 23.79 -5.06 24.84
CA LEU A 31 22.43 -4.88 25.35
C LEU A 31 21.92 -3.45 25.15
N THR A 32 22.74 -2.46 25.49
CA THR A 32 22.40 -1.05 25.30
C THR A 32 22.15 -0.70 23.86
N THR A 33 22.97 -1.23 22.94
CA THR A 33 22.82 -1.01 21.50
C THR A 33 21.54 -1.63 20.97
N LEU A 34 21.22 -2.86 21.38
CA LEU A 34 19.99 -3.57 21.03
C LEU A 34 18.76 -2.76 21.47
N VAL A 35 18.71 -2.36 22.74
CA VAL A 35 17.55 -1.60 23.28
C VAL A 35 17.38 -0.24 22.60
N LYS A 36 18.49 0.47 22.32
CA LYS A 36 18.43 1.74 21.57
C LYS A 36 17.95 1.54 20.14
N ALA A 37 18.33 0.44 19.48
CA ALA A 37 17.85 0.11 18.14
C ALA A 37 16.33 -0.17 18.16
N LEU A 38 15.83 -0.94 19.12
CA LEU A 38 14.38 -1.17 19.29
C LEU A 38 13.62 0.13 19.53
N MET A 39 14.13 1.00 20.40
CA MET A 39 13.54 2.31 20.67
C MET A 39 13.49 3.20 19.42
N GLU A 40 14.54 3.19 18.61
CA GLU A 40 14.58 3.94 17.34
C GLU A 40 13.53 3.44 16.35
N ILE A 41 13.40 2.12 16.22
CA ILE A 41 12.39 1.50 15.35
C ILE A 41 10.99 1.84 15.84
N GLY A 42 10.72 1.72 17.14
CA GLY A 42 9.43 2.11 17.73
C GLY A 42 9.07 3.57 17.45
N ARG A 43 10.02 4.50 17.55
CA ARG A 43 9.80 5.91 17.18
C ARG A 43 9.49 6.10 15.69
N LYS A 44 10.18 5.37 14.82
CA LYS A 44 9.91 5.42 13.37
C LYS A 44 8.51 4.90 13.07
N LEU A 45 8.14 3.75 13.64
CA LEU A 45 6.81 3.17 13.47
C LEU A 45 5.71 4.14 13.91
N LYS A 46 5.87 4.74 15.09
CA LYS A 46 4.89 5.72 15.61
C LYS A 46 4.70 6.91 14.67
N ARG A 47 5.76 7.39 14.01
CA ARG A 47 5.68 8.47 13.02
C ARG A 47 5.00 8.02 11.73
N THR A 48 5.23 6.77 11.31
CA THR A 48 4.70 6.23 10.07
C THR A 48 3.26 5.72 10.21
N SER A 49 2.81 5.37 11.43
CA SER A 49 1.46 4.86 11.71
C SER A 49 0.39 5.95 11.82
N SER A 50 0.70 7.20 11.48
CA SER A 50 -0.30 8.27 11.46
C SER A 50 -1.34 8.01 10.34
N ASN A 51 -2.59 8.45 10.57
CA ASN A 51 -3.66 8.31 9.57
C ASN A 51 -3.32 9.00 8.24
N GLU A 52 -2.44 10.00 8.24
CA GLU A 52 -1.93 10.67 7.05
C GLU A 52 -1.20 9.71 6.09
N THR A 53 -0.58 8.63 6.61
CA THR A 53 0.11 7.64 5.76
C THR A 53 -0.86 6.88 4.86
N LEU A 54 -2.09 6.60 5.32
CA LEU A 54 -3.10 5.87 4.54
C LEU A 54 -3.79 6.73 3.48
N GLU A 55 -3.65 8.06 3.57
CA GLU A 55 -4.20 9.01 2.59
C GLU A 55 -3.19 9.37 1.48
N GLN A 56 -1.98 8.80 1.55
CA GLN A 56 -0.92 9.04 0.56
C GLN A 56 -1.22 8.42 -0.80
N ASP A 57 -0.58 8.94 -1.84
CA ASP A 57 -0.61 8.36 -3.17
C ASP A 57 0.01 6.95 -3.18
N GLU A 58 -0.47 6.09 -4.09
CA GLU A 58 -0.04 4.69 -4.22
C GLU A 58 1.49 4.54 -4.29
N ALA A 59 2.19 5.43 -5.00
CA ALA A 59 3.64 5.40 -5.11
C ALA A 59 4.36 5.69 -3.78
N GLU A 60 3.82 6.59 -2.96
CA GLU A 60 4.34 6.90 -1.63
C GLU A 60 4.06 5.77 -0.65
N LEU A 61 2.87 5.15 -0.73
CA LEU A 61 2.51 3.97 0.05
C LEU A 61 3.47 2.80 -0.23
N TRP A 62 3.79 2.54 -1.51
CA TRP A 62 4.78 1.53 -1.88
C TRP A 62 6.17 1.83 -1.32
N LYS A 63 6.61 3.07 -1.36
CA LYS A 63 7.88 3.50 -0.78
C LYS A 63 7.91 3.29 0.74
N THR A 64 6.84 3.67 1.41
CA THR A 64 6.66 3.48 2.85
C THR A 64 6.66 1.99 3.21
N TYR A 65 5.94 1.17 2.44
CA TYR A 65 5.93 -0.28 2.60
C TYR A 65 7.34 -0.90 2.47
N GLN A 66 8.11 -0.50 1.45
CA GLN A 66 9.48 -0.97 1.27
C GLN A 66 10.41 -0.58 2.44
N GLN A 67 10.24 0.63 2.98
CA GLN A 67 10.99 1.07 4.16
C GLN A 67 10.65 0.24 5.39
N LEU A 68 9.37 -0.04 5.62
CA LEU A 68 8.91 -0.87 6.73
C LEU A 68 9.36 -2.33 6.61
N GLN A 69 9.42 -2.87 5.41
CA GLN A 69 9.99 -4.20 5.19
C GLN A 69 11.46 -4.28 5.60
N LYS A 70 12.25 -3.22 5.38
CA LYS A 70 13.63 -3.13 5.86
C LYS A 70 13.71 -3.09 7.39
N GLU A 71 12.83 -2.31 8.02
CA GLU A 71 12.77 -2.25 9.49
C GLU A 71 12.29 -3.59 10.08
N ARG A 72 11.38 -4.30 9.40
CA ARG A 72 10.96 -5.66 9.79
C ARG A 72 12.14 -6.64 9.81
N LEU A 73 12.95 -6.64 8.76
CA LEU A 73 14.17 -7.48 8.70
C LEU A 73 15.14 -7.11 9.83
N ARG A 74 15.34 -5.82 10.06
CA ARG A 74 16.22 -5.35 11.15
C ARG A 74 15.73 -5.79 12.52
N ILE A 75 14.42 -5.78 12.78
CA ILE A 75 13.85 -6.27 14.06
C ILE A 75 14.06 -7.78 14.19
N LEU A 76 13.91 -8.54 13.13
CA LEU A 76 14.17 -9.99 13.16
C LEU A 76 15.64 -10.29 13.48
N ASP A 77 16.57 -9.53 12.92
CA ASP A 77 17.99 -9.64 13.26
C ASP A 77 18.26 -9.31 14.73
N LEU A 78 17.63 -8.24 15.25
CA LEU A 78 17.71 -7.88 16.68
C LEU A 78 17.09 -8.95 17.60
N SER A 79 16.00 -9.58 17.16
CA SER A 79 15.39 -10.70 17.89
C SER A 79 16.33 -11.91 17.95
N HIS A 80 17.03 -12.22 16.86
CA HIS A 80 18.06 -13.27 16.86
C HIS A 80 19.25 -12.92 17.76
N GLU A 81 19.73 -11.68 17.72
CA GLU A 81 20.77 -11.20 18.60
C GLU A 81 20.33 -11.28 20.07
N TRP A 82 19.11 -10.87 20.39
CA TRP A 82 18.53 -10.99 21.71
C TRP A 82 18.53 -12.43 22.21
N ASN A 83 18.12 -13.39 21.40
CA ASN A 83 18.11 -14.80 21.79
C ASN A 83 19.52 -15.30 22.20
N SER A 84 20.57 -14.79 21.56
CA SER A 84 21.94 -15.12 21.92
C SER A 84 22.42 -14.47 23.23
N LEU A 85 21.85 -13.33 23.61
CA LEU A 85 22.22 -12.58 24.82
C LEU A 85 21.39 -12.98 26.04
N ARG A 86 20.17 -13.46 25.82
CA ARG A 86 19.16 -13.75 26.85
C ARG A 86 19.64 -14.72 27.90
N GLU A 87 20.29 -15.84 27.50
CA GLU A 87 20.77 -16.83 28.44
C GLU A 87 21.83 -16.28 29.40
N ARG A 88 22.72 -15.44 28.87
CA ARG A 88 23.75 -14.76 29.67
C ARG A 88 23.15 -13.77 30.64
N LEU A 89 22.15 -13.01 30.22
CA LEU A 89 21.47 -12.03 31.06
C LEU A 89 20.65 -12.70 32.16
N GLY A 90 20.02 -13.85 31.90
CA GLY A 90 19.23 -14.61 32.87
C GLY A 90 20.00 -15.00 34.13
N GLY A 91 21.32 -15.15 34.04
CA GLY A 91 22.21 -15.36 35.20
C GLY A 91 22.40 -14.13 36.11
N PHE A 92 21.98 -12.93 35.65
CA PHE A 92 22.16 -11.67 36.40
C PHE A 92 20.83 -11.02 36.80
N SER A 93 19.82 -11.08 35.95
CA SER A 93 18.52 -10.46 36.19
C SER A 93 17.41 -11.08 35.35
N SER A 94 16.50 -11.83 35.99
CA SER A 94 15.31 -12.40 35.36
C SER A 94 14.31 -11.32 34.92
N ASP A 95 14.16 -10.27 35.72
CA ASP A 95 13.20 -9.20 35.46
C ASP A 95 13.59 -8.39 34.23
N LEU A 96 14.89 -8.08 34.11
CA LEU A 96 15.40 -7.39 32.92
C LEU A 96 15.28 -8.24 31.65
N VAL A 97 15.43 -9.57 31.77
CA VAL A 97 15.16 -10.51 30.66
C VAL A 97 13.71 -10.38 30.20
N LEU A 98 12.76 -10.38 31.13
CA LEU A 98 11.34 -10.28 30.80
C LEU A 98 11.00 -8.94 30.13
N LEU A 99 11.56 -7.84 30.63
CA LEU A 99 11.33 -6.50 30.06
C LEU A 99 11.87 -6.38 28.63
N ILE A 100 13.09 -6.85 28.38
CA ILE A 100 13.68 -6.81 27.04
C ILE A 100 12.95 -7.78 26.10
N GLN A 101 12.57 -8.97 26.56
CA GLN A 101 11.79 -9.92 25.78
C GLN A 101 10.47 -9.28 25.35
N HIS A 102 9.76 -8.66 26.28
CA HIS A 102 8.51 -7.97 25.97
C HIS A 102 8.70 -6.84 24.94
N ALA A 103 9.76 -6.05 25.08
CA ALA A 103 10.09 -5.00 24.12
C ALA A 103 10.39 -5.54 22.71
N VAL A 104 11.07 -6.67 22.60
CA VAL A 104 11.35 -7.34 21.33
C VAL A 104 10.05 -7.87 20.70
N ASP A 105 9.26 -8.62 21.48
CA ASP A 105 8.02 -9.24 20.99
C ASP A 105 7.01 -8.17 20.55
N GLU A 106 6.82 -7.11 21.34
CA GLU A 106 5.96 -6.00 20.98
C GLU A 106 6.43 -5.29 19.70
N SER A 107 7.75 -5.10 19.54
CA SER A 107 8.30 -4.48 18.33
C SER A 107 8.08 -5.34 17.09
N VAL A 108 8.22 -6.68 17.20
CA VAL A 108 7.96 -7.64 16.11
C VAL A 108 6.49 -7.61 15.72
N ASP A 109 5.60 -7.66 16.70
CA ASP A 109 4.16 -7.68 16.48
C ASP A 109 3.67 -6.38 15.83
N HIS A 110 4.10 -5.23 16.35
CA HIS A 110 3.71 -3.92 15.80
C HIS A 110 4.16 -3.74 14.36
N VAL A 111 5.42 -4.08 14.04
CA VAL A 111 5.90 -3.98 12.65
C VAL A 111 5.14 -4.92 11.73
N THR A 112 4.91 -6.15 12.18
CA THR A 112 4.21 -7.16 11.38
C THR A 112 2.78 -6.73 11.07
N VAL A 113 2.01 -6.34 12.10
CA VAL A 113 0.63 -5.87 11.93
C VAL A 113 0.57 -4.64 11.03
N PHE A 114 1.51 -3.71 11.18
CA PHE A 114 1.50 -2.49 10.37
C PHE A 114 1.86 -2.76 8.90
N VAL A 115 2.86 -3.60 8.65
CA VAL A 115 3.24 -4.04 7.30
C VAL A 115 2.08 -4.76 6.61
N ASP A 116 1.40 -5.67 7.31
CA ASP A 116 0.28 -6.42 6.75
C ASP A 116 -0.94 -5.52 6.49
N THR A 117 -1.20 -4.56 7.38
CA THR A 117 -2.26 -3.55 7.19
C THR A 117 -1.98 -2.68 5.96
N LEU A 118 -0.74 -2.21 5.82
CA LEU A 118 -0.36 -1.37 4.67
C LEU A 118 -0.42 -2.16 3.36
N ARG A 119 0.00 -3.41 3.37
CA ARG A 119 -0.12 -4.31 2.21
C ARG A 119 -1.58 -4.50 1.81
N ALA A 120 -2.46 -4.81 2.76
CA ALA A 120 -3.89 -4.96 2.49
C ALA A 120 -4.49 -3.68 1.88
N HIS A 121 -4.05 -2.50 2.34
CA HIS A 121 -4.49 -1.23 1.79
C HIS A 121 -4.01 -1.02 0.34
N ILE A 122 -2.75 -1.34 0.06
CA ILE A 122 -2.18 -1.30 -1.31
C ILE A 122 -2.94 -2.25 -2.24
N ASP A 123 -3.20 -3.49 -1.81
CA ASP A 123 -3.94 -4.48 -2.59
C ASP A 123 -5.36 -3.98 -2.95
N ILE A 124 -6.03 -3.29 -2.02
CA ILE A 124 -7.35 -2.69 -2.26
C ILE A 124 -7.26 -1.58 -3.33
N LEU A 125 -6.22 -0.72 -3.27
CA LEU A 125 -5.99 0.32 -4.26
C LEU A 125 -5.69 -0.26 -5.65
N GLU A 126 -4.86 -1.28 -5.72
CA GLU A 126 -4.55 -1.99 -6.97
C GLU A 126 -5.81 -2.60 -7.60
N ILE A 127 -6.64 -3.28 -6.81
CA ILE A 127 -7.92 -3.83 -7.29
C ILE A 127 -8.84 -2.71 -7.80
N LYS A 128 -8.92 -1.60 -7.09
CA LYS A 128 -9.73 -0.44 -7.49
C LYS A 128 -9.24 0.15 -8.81
N ASN A 129 -7.92 0.28 -8.97
CA ASN A 129 -7.31 0.80 -10.19
C ASN A 129 -7.44 -0.19 -11.36
N ALA A 130 -7.26 -1.49 -11.13
CA ALA A 130 -7.47 -2.53 -12.13
C ALA A 130 -8.91 -2.54 -12.66
N ARG A 131 -9.92 -2.39 -11.76
CA ARG A 131 -11.33 -2.28 -12.15
C ARG A 131 -11.57 -1.03 -13.01
N ARG A 132 -10.99 0.12 -12.66
CA ARG A 132 -11.10 1.35 -13.46
C ARG A 132 -10.51 1.17 -14.86
N LEU A 133 -9.30 0.58 -14.96
CA LEU A 133 -8.66 0.29 -16.23
C LEU A 133 -9.48 -0.68 -17.07
N SER A 134 -10.03 -1.74 -16.47
CA SER A 134 -10.90 -2.69 -17.14
C SER A 134 -12.15 -2.03 -17.72
N LEU A 135 -12.80 -1.13 -16.98
CA LEU A 135 -13.96 -0.38 -17.47
C LEU A 135 -13.61 0.55 -18.63
N ILE A 136 -12.46 1.25 -18.55
CA ILE A 136 -11.97 2.10 -19.65
C ILE A 136 -11.68 1.26 -20.89
N THR A 137 -11.00 0.14 -20.74
CA THR A 137 -10.68 -0.79 -21.84
C THR A 137 -11.95 -1.33 -22.48
N LEU A 138 -12.94 -1.71 -21.67
CA LEU A 138 -14.25 -2.16 -22.17
C LEU A 138 -14.96 -1.05 -22.95
N ALA A 139 -15.01 0.17 -22.43
CA ALA A 139 -15.61 1.31 -23.11
C ALA A 139 -14.92 1.60 -24.46
N VAL A 140 -13.59 1.58 -24.50
CA VAL A 140 -12.80 1.75 -25.73
C VAL A 140 -13.08 0.62 -26.72
N SER A 141 -13.10 -0.63 -26.27
CA SER A 141 -13.38 -1.80 -27.11
C SER A 141 -14.76 -1.76 -27.73
N VAL A 142 -15.78 -1.40 -26.93
CA VAL A 142 -17.15 -1.24 -27.39
C VAL A 142 -17.22 -0.13 -28.46
N THR A 143 -16.53 1.00 -28.22
CA THR A 143 -16.49 2.11 -29.19
C THR A 143 -15.85 1.70 -30.50
N ILE A 144 -14.70 1.02 -30.46
CA ILE A 144 -14.00 0.53 -31.66
C ILE A 144 -14.87 -0.48 -32.40
N SER A 145 -15.50 -1.42 -31.69
CA SER A 145 -16.40 -2.41 -32.29
C SER A 145 -17.62 -1.75 -32.96
N TYR A 146 -18.16 -0.74 -32.32
CA TYR A 146 -19.27 0.02 -32.90
C TYR A 146 -18.85 0.79 -34.14
N LEU A 147 -17.69 1.45 -34.15
CA LEU A 147 -17.18 2.14 -35.32
C LEU A 147 -16.90 1.18 -36.46
N ALA A 148 -16.36 0.00 -36.22
CA ALA A 148 -16.12 -1.01 -37.21
C ALA A 148 -17.44 -1.54 -37.84
N LEU A 149 -18.43 -1.84 -37.01
CA LEU A 149 -19.77 -2.21 -37.46
C LEU A 149 -20.42 -1.09 -38.29
N TRP A 150 -20.31 0.15 -37.80
CA TRP A 150 -20.83 1.30 -38.51
C TRP A 150 -20.16 1.47 -39.88
N GLU A 151 -18.84 1.38 -39.98
CA GLU A 151 -18.11 1.45 -41.25
C GLU A 151 -18.58 0.36 -42.21
N PHE A 152 -18.74 -0.88 -41.70
CA PHE A 152 -19.25 -1.99 -42.51
C PHE A 152 -20.67 -1.72 -43.02
N PHE A 153 -21.61 -1.33 -42.15
CA PHE A 153 -22.99 -1.05 -42.53
C PHE A 153 -23.10 0.18 -43.46
N ALA A 154 -22.37 1.24 -43.17
CA ALA A 154 -22.37 2.44 -44.01
C ALA A 154 -21.84 2.13 -45.41
N ARG A 155 -20.81 1.31 -45.52
CA ARG A 155 -20.22 0.89 -46.81
C ARG A 155 -21.19 0.03 -47.61
N GLU A 156 -21.79 -0.99 -46.98
CA GLU A 156 -22.77 -1.86 -47.62
C GLU A 156 -24.02 -1.09 -48.01
N PHE A 157 -24.51 -0.20 -47.15
CA PHE A 157 -25.69 0.61 -47.39
C PHE A 157 -25.46 1.61 -48.54
N ILE A 158 -24.31 2.27 -48.61
CA ILE A 158 -23.98 3.21 -49.70
C ILE A 158 -23.74 2.47 -51.02
N LEU A 159 -23.18 1.26 -50.96
CA LEU A 159 -22.92 0.46 -52.17
C LEU A 159 -24.18 -0.24 -52.70
N THR A 160 -25.11 -0.62 -51.85
CA THR A 160 -26.31 -1.41 -52.19
C THR A 160 -27.53 -0.54 -52.53
N PHE A 161 -27.68 0.58 -51.86
CA PHE A 161 -28.72 1.54 -52.14
C PHE A 161 -28.20 2.67 -53.02
N GLN A 162 -28.46 2.58 -54.34
CA GLN A 162 -28.50 3.75 -55.22
C GLN A 162 -29.68 4.60 -54.75
N PHE A 163 -29.40 5.57 -53.87
CA PHE A 163 -30.46 6.52 -53.45
C PHE A 163 -30.97 7.25 -54.69
N PRO A 164 -32.26 7.26 -54.94
CA PRO A 164 -32.83 8.12 -56.00
C PRO A 164 -32.40 9.56 -55.68
N ASP A 165 -32.03 10.31 -56.75
CA ASP A 165 -31.48 11.68 -56.72
C ASP A 165 -32.35 12.72 -56.02
N GLY A 166 -32.73 12.52 -54.82
CA GLY A 166 -33.64 13.38 -54.04
C GLY A 166 -33.67 13.17 -52.55
N LEU A 167 -33.01 12.15 -52.01
CA LEU A 167 -32.92 11.95 -50.57
C LEU A 167 -31.78 12.83 -49.99
N SER A 168 -32.22 13.84 -49.39
CA SER A 168 -31.61 15.05 -48.88
C SER A 168 -30.29 14.82 -48.08
N PRO A 169 -29.41 15.83 -48.08
CA PRO A 169 -28.21 15.90 -47.21
C PRO A 169 -28.51 15.66 -45.74
N ASN A 170 -29.79 15.77 -45.30
CA ASN A 170 -30.22 15.53 -43.91
C ASN A 170 -30.03 14.09 -43.46
N LEU A 171 -30.10 13.07 -44.32
CA LEU A 171 -29.92 11.67 -43.91
C LEU A 171 -28.45 11.40 -43.52
N ASN A 172 -27.49 11.94 -44.28
CA ASN A 172 -26.07 11.84 -43.96
C ASN A 172 -25.76 12.54 -42.63
N TYR A 173 -26.34 13.70 -42.36
CA TYR A 173 -26.21 14.39 -41.10
C TYR A 173 -26.76 13.56 -39.92
N THR A 174 -27.96 12.99 -40.07
CA THR A 174 -28.59 12.16 -39.05
C THR A 174 -27.76 10.91 -38.74
N LEU A 175 -27.24 10.24 -39.76
CA LEU A 175 -26.38 9.06 -39.61
C LEU A 175 -25.03 9.42 -38.97
N THR A 176 -24.46 10.56 -39.33
CA THR A 176 -23.20 11.05 -38.68
C THR A 176 -23.43 11.40 -37.21
N VAL A 177 -24.54 12.06 -36.88
CA VAL A 177 -24.90 12.39 -35.48
C VAL A 177 -25.11 11.12 -34.65
N ILE A 178 -25.83 10.13 -35.18
CA ILE A 178 -26.07 8.84 -34.50
C ILE A 178 -24.72 8.10 -34.26
N SER A 179 -23.80 8.19 -35.20
CA SER A 179 -22.46 7.55 -35.06
C SER A 179 -21.58 8.22 -33.99
N LEU A 180 -21.80 9.51 -33.72
CA LEU A 180 -21.04 10.24 -32.68
C LEU A 180 -21.55 10.00 -31.25
N ILE A 181 -22.80 9.55 -31.08
CA ILE A 181 -23.40 9.32 -29.75
C ILE A 181 -22.57 8.34 -28.90
N PRO A 182 -22.19 7.13 -29.35
CA PRO A 182 -21.42 6.20 -28.54
C PRO A 182 -19.98 6.67 -28.31
N MET A 183 -19.40 7.43 -29.24
CA MET A 183 -18.08 8.05 -29.04
C MET A 183 -18.13 9.09 -27.92
N PHE A 184 -19.19 9.93 -27.90
CA PHE A 184 -19.40 10.90 -26.83
C PHE A 184 -19.67 10.21 -25.50
N TRP A 185 -20.45 9.12 -25.49
CA TRP A 185 -20.71 8.31 -24.29
C TRP A 185 -19.43 7.69 -23.74
N ALA A 186 -18.58 7.13 -24.57
CA ALA A 186 -17.30 6.57 -24.15
C ALA A 186 -16.38 7.63 -23.54
N LEU A 187 -16.38 8.86 -24.11
CA LEU A 187 -15.62 9.98 -23.56
C LEU A 187 -16.19 10.43 -22.19
N VAL A 188 -17.50 10.47 -22.03
CA VAL A 188 -18.16 10.82 -20.75
C VAL A 188 -17.83 9.77 -19.70
N VAL A 189 -17.90 8.49 -20.03
CA VAL A 189 -17.52 7.39 -19.13
C VAL A 189 -16.05 7.50 -18.75
N ALA A 190 -15.15 7.67 -19.71
CA ALA A 190 -13.72 7.83 -19.46
C ALA A 190 -13.43 9.06 -18.59
N TRP A 191 -14.12 10.18 -18.82
CA TRP A 191 -14.02 11.39 -18.02
C TRP A 191 -14.52 11.17 -16.58
N HIS A 192 -15.67 10.54 -16.42
CA HIS A 192 -16.26 10.29 -15.09
C HIS A 192 -15.37 9.41 -14.20
N TYR A 193 -14.66 8.46 -14.81
CA TYR A 193 -13.74 7.58 -14.08
C TYR A 193 -12.32 8.14 -13.94
N ARG A 194 -11.97 9.19 -14.70
CA ARG A 194 -10.65 9.84 -14.64
C ARG A 194 -10.56 10.91 -13.53
N VAL A 195 -11.68 11.47 -13.10
CA VAL A 195 -11.70 12.49 -12.03
C VAL A 195 -11.64 11.77 -10.69
N PRO A 196 -10.53 11.85 -9.94
CA PRO A 196 -10.48 11.37 -8.57
C PRO A 196 -11.44 12.25 -7.75
N LYS A 197 -12.35 11.60 -7.04
CA LYS A 197 -13.14 12.24 -5.98
C LYS A 197 -12.35 12.13 -4.70
#